data_b917067bbbdb765a3d45f90a3604863b
#
_entry.id   b917067bbbdb765a3d45f90a3604863b
#
_cell.length_a   1.000
_cell.length_b   1.000
_cell.length_c   1.000
_cell.angle_alpha   90.00
_cell.angle_beta   90.00
_cell.angle_gamma   90.00
#
_symmetry.space_group_name_H-M   'P 1'
#
loop_
_entity.id
_entity.type
_entity.pdbx_description
1 polymer ?
#
loop_
_entity_poly.entity_id
_entity_poly.type
_entity_poly.pdbx_seq_one_letter_code
_entity_poly.pdbx_strand_id
1 'polypeptide(L)'
;MNSEVKIATPQKAAPQKASLLRVILGTLLVIAGLTSALVTVLARSNGDNSLAGAAAILSLVIALLLTIFIVPPLARSARVEVANIDFPFEPTSGGGVFLVIIIVVGFAAWNTGNNLLFLVFSLLCSTLFVGWIHAGTSLRDLTVSARFPDHIFAAEAAPVIVTLRNTKRLLPSFSILVEARGPVNEVDPKPRRRHLKRLLAYFSYVPHRAAAEQRVEQLFPTRGHVLIDGFELSTRFPFGFFRRRRRLRARNVDIIVYPKPEVISDKLHLLPMYAGRMPAMRRGAGHDLFSMRDYQPQDDLRHIDWKATARSRRLTVREFTSEDERRITIVLDTQLSHGAGSDLPERFERGVVQAASLIKHFVDERAEVRLVLGDDVGPFGSGTEQLYRCLRRLALVIPSDSAGPGLADVSWNAVEHDYAILLTAAAPGSIPANIWRTSHVLYL
;
A
#
# COMPACT_ATOMS: atom_id res chain seq x y z
N MET A 1 12.19 -43.53 -2.13
CA MET A 1 11.19 -43.79 -1.10
C MET A 1 10.17 -42.67 -1.21
N ASN A 2 9.02 -42.98 -1.83
CA ASN A 2 7.95 -42.05 -2.17
C ASN A 2 7.15 -41.65 -0.90
N SER A 3 7.06 -40.38 -0.61
CA SER A 3 6.08 -39.85 0.36
C SER A 3 4.95 -39.15 -0.42
N GLU A 4 3.82 -39.83 -0.48
CA GLU A 4 2.57 -39.31 -1.04
C GLU A 4 2.05 -38.14 -0.21
N VAL A 5 1.87 -37.00 -0.90
CA VAL A 5 1.15 -35.83 -0.37
C VAL A 5 -0.35 -36.10 -0.54
N LYS A 6 -1.05 -36.38 0.56
CA LYS A 6 -2.51 -36.45 0.63
C LYS A 6 -3.11 -35.07 0.41
N ILE A 7 -3.73 -34.88 -0.75
CA ILE A 7 -4.57 -33.72 -1.06
C ILE A 7 -5.85 -33.85 -0.22
N ALA A 8 -6.03 -32.93 0.71
CA ALA A 8 -7.25 -32.80 1.50
C ALA A 8 -8.38 -32.28 0.59
N THR A 9 -9.39 -33.09 0.37
CA THR A 9 -10.64 -32.73 -0.30
C THR A 9 -11.39 -31.64 0.50
N PRO A 10 -11.94 -30.59 -0.16
CA PRO A 10 -12.71 -29.57 0.55
C PRO A 10 -14.03 -30.19 1.07
N GLN A 11 -14.18 -30.11 2.37
CA GLN A 11 -15.39 -30.54 3.08
C GLN A 11 -16.56 -29.64 2.67
N LYS A 12 -17.51 -30.17 1.90
CA LYS A 12 -18.78 -29.51 1.58
C LYS A 12 -19.52 -29.21 2.88
N ALA A 13 -19.62 -27.94 3.23
CA ALA A 13 -20.45 -27.47 4.33
C ALA A 13 -21.93 -27.83 4.03
N ALA A 14 -22.55 -28.55 4.92
CA ALA A 14 -23.97 -28.94 4.83
C ALA A 14 -24.86 -27.67 4.78
N PRO A 15 -25.90 -27.63 3.93
CA PRO A 15 -26.83 -26.51 3.86
C PRO A 15 -27.62 -26.41 5.17
N GLN A 16 -27.48 -25.28 5.85
CA GLN A 16 -28.21 -25.00 7.08
C GLN A 16 -29.71 -25.00 6.83
N LYS A 17 -30.45 -25.89 7.52
CA LYS A 17 -31.91 -26.02 7.49
C LYS A 17 -32.69 -24.71 7.68
N ALA A 18 -32.09 -23.70 8.30
CA ALA A 18 -32.63 -22.35 8.46
C ALA A 18 -32.75 -21.53 7.15
N SER A 19 -32.01 -21.88 6.09
CA SER A 19 -32.10 -21.21 4.79
C SER A 19 -33.27 -21.71 3.95
N LEU A 20 -33.58 -23.01 4.00
CA LEU A 20 -34.67 -23.62 3.30
C LEU A 20 -36.05 -23.13 3.81
N LEU A 21 -36.20 -23.02 5.12
CA LEU A 21 -37.46 -22.54 5.73
C LEU A 21 -37.75 -21.07 5.35
N ARG A 22 -36.73 -20.23 5.26
CA ARG A 22 -36.86 -18.83 4.81
C ARG A 22 -37.19 -18.70 3.32
N VAL A 23 -36.62 -19.56 2.47
CA VAL A 23 -36.95 -19.59 1.03
C VAL A 23 -38.40 -20.06 0.84
N ILE A 24 -38.85 -21.10 1.55
CA ILE A 24 -40.23 -21.56 1.50
C ILE A 24 -41.22 -20.51 1.99
N LEU A 25 -40.90 -19.82 3.10
CA LEU A 25 -41.74 -18.76 3.64
C LEU A 25 -41.82 -17.57 2.68
N GLY A 26 -40.68 -17.24 2.03
CA GLY A 26 -40.61 -16.18 1.03
C GLY A 26 -41.44 -16.47 -0.22
N THR A 27 -41.36 -17.68 -0.76
CA THR A 27 -42.16 -18.11 -1.91
C THR A 27 -43.65 -18.15 -1.57
N LEU A 28 -44.02 -18.61 -0.40
CA LEU A 28 -45.40 -18.58 0.08
C LEU A 28 -45.98 -17.15 0.20
N LEU A 29 -45.20 -16.22 0.74
CA LEU A 29 -45.57 -14.80 0.84
C LEU A 29 -45.71 -14.13 -0.53
N VAL A 30 -44.85 -14.46 -1.49
CA VAL A 30 -44.94 -13.96 -2.89
C VAL A 30 -46.24 -14.50 -3.53
N ILE A 31 -46.52 -15.79 -3.41
CA ILE A 31 -47.74 -16.39 -3.92
C ILE A 31 -48.98 -15.75 -3.28
N ALA A 32 -48.99 -15.56 -1.96
CA ALA A 32 -50.07 -14.89 -1.23
C ALA A 32 -50.27 -13.43 -1.69
N GLY A 33 -49.19 -12.70 -1.97
CA GLY A 33 -49.26 -11.36 -2.52
C GLY A 33 -49.85 -11.29 -3.93
N LEU A 34 -49.46 -12.24 -4.79
CA LEU A 34 -49.98 -12.35 -6.15
C LEU A 34 -51.47 -12.76 -6.15
N THR A 35 -51.88 -13.71 -5.31
CA THR A 35 -53.28 -14.14 -5.20
C THR A 35 -54.15 -13.01 -4.64
N SER A 36 -53.68 -12.26 -3.62
CA SER A 36 -54.38 -11.11 -3.09
C SER A 36 -54.55 -9.98 -4.12
N ALA A 37 -53.52 -9.72 -4.94
CA ALA A 37 -53.58 -8.78 -6.04
C ALA A 37 -54.60 -9.22 -7.12
N LEU A 38 -54.63 -10.51 -7.45
CA LEU A 38 -55.60 -11.07 -8.40
C LEU A 38 -57.06 -10.97 -7.88
N VAL A 39 -57.28 -11.24 -6.60
CA VAL A 39 -58.59 -11.10 -5.93
C VAL A 39 -59.03 -9.64 -5.96
N THR A 40 -58.10 -8.65 -5.77
CA THR A 40 -58.43 -7.23 -5.88
C THR A 40 -58.93 -6.85 -7.24
N VAL A 41 -58.34 -7.37 -8.32
CA VAL A 41 -58.74 -7.10 -9.72
C VAL A 41 -60.12 -7.74 -10.00
N LEU A 42 -60.33 -8.99 -9.58
CA LEU A 42 -61.60 -9.72 -9.76
C LEU A 42 -62.77 -9.11 -8.97
N ALA A 43 -62.53 -8.70 -7.72
CA ALA A 43 -63.53 -8.07 -6.88
C ALA A 43 -63.97 -6.69 -7.47
N ARG A 44 -63.01 -5.96 -8.04
CA ARG A 44 -63.27 -4.67 -8.71
C ARG A 44 -64.05 -4.85 -10.00
N SER A 45 -63.81 -5.90 -10.78
CA SER A 45 -64.57 -6.22 -11.99
C SER A 45 -66.00 -6.65 -11.68
N ASN A 46 -66.26 -7.24 -10.52
CA ASN A 46 -67.59 -7.68 -10.04
C ASN A 46 -68.37 -6.57 -9.29
N GLY A 47 -67.78 -5.36 -9.10
CA GLY A 47 -68.45 -4.23 -8.46
C GLY A 47 -68.39 -4.23 -6.92
N ASP A 48 -67.74 -5.21 -6.29
CA ASP A 48 -67.60 -5.29 -4.83
C ASP A 48 -66.42 -4.44 -4.31
N ASN A 49 -66.69 -3.15 -4.09
CA ASN A 49 -65.71 -2.19 -3.65
C ASN A 49 -65.15 -2.47 -2.25
N SER A 50 -65.93 -3.10 -1.36
CA SER A 50 -65.48 -3.45 0.00
C SER A 50 -64.45 -4.60 0.01
N LEU A 51 -64.69 -5.64 -0.80
CA LEU A 51 -63.75 -6.76 -0.98
C LEU A 51 -62.46 -6.32 -1.70
N ALA A 52 -62.63 -5.48 -2.74
CA ALA A 52 -61.46 -4.94 -3.44
C ALA A 52 -60.54 -4.08 -2.54
N GLY A 53 -61.15 -3.28 -1.64
CA GLY A 53 -60.42 -2.47 -0.68
C GLY A 53 -59.64 -3.30 0.35
N ALA A 54 -60.29 -4.34 0.91
CA ALA A 54 -59.69 -5.21 1.87
C ALA A 54 -58.51 -6.03 1.27
N ALA A 55 -58.70 -6.58 0.06
CA ALA A 55 -57.65 -7.30 -0.64
C ALA A 55 -56.49 -6.39 -1.09
N ALA A 56 -56.73 -5.14 -1.42
CA ALA A 56 -55.69 -4.16 -1.75
C ALA A 56 -54.80 -3.82 -0.50
N ILE A 57 -55.45 -3.62 0.66
CA ILE A 57 -54.75 -3.38 1.93
C ILE A 57 -53.91 -4.62 2.29
N LEU A 58 -54.46 -5.81 2.13
CA LEU A 58 -53.74 -7.07 2.41
C LEU A 58 -52.51 -7.22 1.50
N SER A 59 -52.65 -6.95 0.20
CA SER A 59 -51.53 -7.01 -0.75
C SER A 59 -50.42 -6.00 -0.41
N LEU A 60 -50.79 -4.81 0.07
CA LEU A 60 -49.84 -3.77 0.47
C LEU A 60 -49.09 -4.16 1.75
N VAL A 61 -49.80 -4.79 2.73
CA VAL A 61 -49.17 -5.31 3.94
C VAL A 61 -48.20 -6.47 3.63
N ILE A 62 -48.58 -7.37 2.73
CA ILE A 62 -47.71 -8.45 2.28
C ILE A 62 -46.48 -7.91 1.56
N ALA A 63 -46.62 -6.91 0.67
CA ALA A 63 -45.52 -6.26 -0.02
C ALA A 63 -44.58 -5.55 0.97
N LEU A 64 -45.12 -4.92 1.99
CA LEU A 64 -44.33 -4.27 3.05
C LEU A 64 -43.56 -5.32 3.88
N LEU A 65 -44.20 -6.43 4.25
CA LEU A 65 -43.53 -7.53 4.95
C LEU A 65 -42.41 -8.16 4.11
N LEU A 66 -42.64 -8.40 2.81
CA LEU A 66 -41.65 -8.89 1.88
C LEU A 66 -40.43 -7.91 1.83
N THR A 67 -40.69 -6.62 1.75
CA THR A 67 -39.65 -5.60 1.68
C THR A 67 -38.83 -5.53 2.96
N ILE A 68 -39.45 -5.63 4.13
CA ILE A 68 -38.77 -5.51 5.44
C ILE A 68 -38.05 -6.80 5.83
N PHE A 69 -38.66 -7.98 5.61
CA PHE A 69 -38.14 -9.25 6.14
C PHE A 69 -37.35 -10.09 5.14
N ILE A 70 -37.64 -9.99 3.83
CA ILE A 70 -37.03 -10.85 2.82
C ILE A 70 -35.98 -10.13 2.00
N VAL A 71 -36.20 -8.88 1.64
CA VAL A 71 -35.25 -8.11 0.84
C VAL A 71 -33.93 -7.86 1.56
N PRO A 72 -33.84 -7.50 2.87
CA PRO A 72 -32.57 -7.27 3.52
C PRO A 72 -31.67 -8.51 3.68
N PRO A 73 -32.17 -9.69 4.10
CA PRO A 73 -31.33 -10.89 4.18
C PRO A 73 -30.94 -11.42 2.79
N LEU A 74 -31.83 -11.32 1.78
CA LEU A 74 -31.50 -11.68 0.40
C LEU A 74 -30.43 -10.72 -0.17
N ALA A 75 -30.56 -9.43 0.09
CA ALA A 75 -29.58 -8.43 -0.32
C ALA A 75 -28.22 -8.63 0.40
N ARG A 76 -28.21 -9.13 1.64
CA ARG A 76 -26.98 -9.48 2.36
C ARG A 76 -26.32 -10.75 1.83
N SER A 77 -27.10 -11.80 1.55
CA SER A 77 -26.58 -13.05 0.95
C SER A 77 -26.16 -12.84 -0.50
N ALA A 78 -26.93 -12.10 -1.29
CA ALA A 78 -26.55 -11.69 -2.63
C ALA A 78 -25.30 -10.79 -2.63
N ARG A 79 -25.10 -9.92 -1.63
CA ARG A 79 -23.85 -9.15 -1.50
C ARG A 79 -22.62 -10.01 -1.27
N VAL A 80 -22.74 -11.14 -0.61
CA VAL A 80 -21.61 -12.07 -0.36
C VAL A 80 -21.28 -12.85 -1.63
N GLU A 81 -22.27 -13.24 -2.40
CA GLU A 81 -22.10 -14.05 -3.62
C GLU A 81 -21.79 -13.15 -4.84
N VAL A 82 -22.44 -11.98 -4.93
CA VAL A 82 -22.20 -10.94 -5.94
C VAL A 82 -20.93 -10.14 -5.68
N ALA A 83 -20.39 -10.14 -4.45
CA ALA A 83 -19.09 -9.50 -4.16
C ALA A 83 -17.92 -10.14 -4.95
N ASN A 84 -18.10 -11.35 -5.48
CA ASN A 84 -17.14 -12.03 -6.36
C ASN A 84 -17.38 -11.76 -7.86
N ILE A 85 -18.51 -11.16 -8.24
CA ILE A 85 -18.82 -10.80 -9.61
C ILE A 85 -18.66 -9.28 -9.72
N ASP A 86 -17.58 -8.85 -10.35
CA ASP A 86 -17.33 -7.43 -10.62
C ASP A 86 -18.33 -6.93 -11.69
N PHE A 87 -19.53 -6.58 -11.28
CA PHE A 87 -20.44 -5.90 -12.18
C PHE A 87 -19.88 -4.51 -12.53
N PRO A 88 -19.76 -4.17 -13.81
CA PRO A 88 -19.30 -2.86 -14.24
C PRO A 88 -20.30 -1.73 -13.89
N PHE A 89 -21.40 -2.10 -13.24
CA PHE A 89 -22.57 -1.26 -12.99
C PHE A 89 -23.13 -1.54 -11.60
N GLU A 90 -23.06 -0.58 -10.71
CA GLU A 90 -23.56 -0.67 -9.35
C GLU A 90 -24.62 0.41 -9.11
N PRO A 91 -25.82 0.07 -8.64
CA PRO A 91 -26.77 1.08 -8.18
C PRO A 91 -26.21 1.73 -6.91
N THR A 92 -26.31 3.05 -6.85
CA THR A 92 -26.00 3.80 -5.63
C THR A 92 -27.19 3.77 -4.68
N SER A 93 -27.00 4.17 -3.42
CA SER A 93 -28.13 4.36 -2.49
C SER A 93 -29.18 5.33 -3.02
N GLY A 94 -28.73 6.44 -3.66
CA GLY A 94 -29.62 7.37 -4.32
C GLY A 94 -30.37 6.77 -5.51
N GLY A 95 -29.69 5.93 -6.30
CA GLY A 95 -30.31 5.18 -7.39
C GLY A 95 -31.37 4.19 -6.93
N GLY A 96 -31.13 3.53 -5.77
CA GLY A 96 -32.10 2.65 -5.15
C GLY A 96 -33.37 3.39 -4.71
N VAL A 97 -33.22 4.54 -4.04
CA VAL A 97 -34.36 5.39 -3.65
C VAL A 97 -35.12 5.87 -4.89
N PHE A 98 -34.40 6.31 -5.93
CA PHE A 98 -35.03 6.78 -7.18
C PHE A 98 -35.82 5.66 -7.88
N LEU A 99 -35.31 4.44 -7.88
CA LEU A 99 -36.02 3.27 -8.39
C LEU A 99 -37.32 2.99 -7.61
N VAL A 100 -37.28 3.08 -6.27
CA VAL A 100 -38.48 2.96 -5.44
C VAL A 100 -39.52 4.02 -5.80
N ILE A 101 -39.10 5.28 -5.99
CA ILE A 101 -39.97 6.37 -6.39
C ILE A 101 -40.64 6.06 -7.77
N ILE A 102 -39.87 5.55 -8.74
CA ILE A 102 -40.41 5.17 -10.05
C ILE A 102 -41.50 4.10 -9.90
N ILE A 103 -41.22 3.08 -9.07
CA ILE A 103 -42.17 1.97 -8.82
C ILE A 103 -43.46 2.50 -8.18
N VAL A 104 -43.34 3.35 -7.15
CA VAL A 104 -44.49 3.91 -6.44
C VAL A 104 -45.34 4.79 -7.38
N VAL A 105 -44.69 5.68 -8.14
CA VAL A 105 -45.40 6.55 -9.11
C VAL A 105 -46.02 5.74 -10.23
N GLY A 106 -45.32 4.74 -10.76
CA GLY A 106 -45.85 3.84 -11.79
C GLY A 106 -47.07 3.04 -11.28
N PHE A 107 -47.01 2.53 -10.06
CA PHE A 107 -48.16 1.87 -9.47
C PHE A 107 -49.36 2.79 -9.20
N ALA A 108 -49.08 4.02 -8.72
CA ALA A 108 -50.12 5.05 -8.56
C ALA A 108 -50.74 5.44 -9.88
N ALA A 109 -49.94 5.64 -10.94
CA ALA A 109 -50.41 5.95 -12.29
C ALA A 109 -51.33 4.86 -12.85
N TRP A 110 -50.89 3.58 -12.67
CA TRP A 110 -51.66 2.42 -13.07
C TRP A 110 -53.03 2.32 -12.33
N ASN A 111 -53.00 2.52 -11.01
CA ASN A 111 -54.20 2.39 -10.21
C ASN A 111 -55.24 3.51 -10.42
N THR A 112 -54.72 4.76 -10.65
CA THR A 112 -55.61 5.94 -10.77
C THR A 112 -56.04 6.23 -12.21
N GLY A 113 -55.31 5.69 -13.20
CA GLY A 113 -55.53 6.02 -14.62
C GLY A 113 -55.27 7.47 -14.97
N ASN A 114 -54.58 8.22 -14.13
CA ASN A 114 -54.34 9.65 -14.29
C ASN A 114 -53.21 9.92 -15.28
N ASN A 115 -53.52 10.62 -16.38
CA ASN A 115 -52.57 10.95 -17.43
C ASN A 115 -51.34 11.76 -16.93
N LEU A 116 -51.53 12.61 -15.92
CA LEU A 116 -50.46 13.40 -15.35
C LEU A 116 -49.43 12.53 -14.63
N LEU A 117 -49.90 11.48 -13.90
CA LEU A 117 -49.00 10.53 -13.25
C LEU A 117 -48.24 9.69 -14.26
N PHE A 118 -48.84 9.29 -15.40
CA PHE A 118 -48.16 8.61 -16.49
C PHE A 118 -47.08 9.51 -17.12
N LEU A 119 -47.31 10.79 -17.26
CA LEU A 119 -46.33 11.75 -17.75
C LEU A 119 -45.14 11.86 -16.78
N VAL A 120 -45.40 11.98 -15.49
CA VAL A 120 -44.31 12.00 -14.44
C VAL A 120 -43.55 10.69 -14.44
N PHE A 121 -44.25 9.55 -14.52
CA PHE A 121 -43.61 8.23 -14.59
C PHE A 121 -42.70 8.11 -15.82
N SER A 122 -43.15 8.51 -16.99
CA SER A 122 -42.36 8.48 -18.23
C SER A 122 -41.13 9.39 -18.15
N LEU A 123 -41.27 10.57 -17.53
CA LEU A 123 -40.14 11.48 -17.27
C LEU A 123 -39.08 10.86 -16.37
N LEU A 124 -39.52 10.22 -15.28
CA LEU A 124 -38.60 9.52 -14.34
C LEU A 124 -37.90 8.36 -15.04
N CYS A 125 -38.62 7.53 -15.82
CA CYS A 125 -38.02 6.46 -16.60
C CYS A 125 -37.02 6.98 -17.65
N SER A 126 -37.39 8.05 -18.36
CA SER A 126 -36.49 8.71 -19.32
C SER A 126 -35.22 9.22 -18.68
N THR A 127 -35.32 9.84 -17.49
CA THR A 127 -34.15 10.30 -16.71
C THR A 127 -33.22 9.15 -16.33
N LEU A 128 -33.79 8.03 -15.91
CA LEU A 128 -33.03 6.82 -15.60
C LEU A 128 -32.30 6.29 -16.83
N PHE A 129 -32.99 6.19 -17.96
CA PHE A 129 -32.45 5.69 -19.23
C PHE A 129 -31.32 6.58 -19.77
N VAL A 130 -31.53 7.91 -19.77
CA VAL A 130 -30.50 8.88 -20.15
C VAL A 130 -29.29 8.77 -19.24
N GLY A 131 -29.51 8.65 -17.92
CA GLY A 131 -28.43 8.44 -16.94
C GLY A 131 -27.62 7.19 -17.22
N TRP A 132 -28.28 6.10 -17.57
CA TRP A 132 -27.62 4.83 -17.90
C TRP A 132 -26.75 4.91 -19.15
N ILE A 133 -27.24 5.55 -20.23
CA ILE A 133 -26.49 5.74 -21.48
C ILE A 133 -25.27 6.64 -21.24
N HIS A 134 -25.45 7.79 -20.58
CA HIS A 134 -24.37 8.75 -20.35
C HIS A 134 -23.29 8.20 -19.42
N ALA A 135 -23.62 7.43 -18.40
CA ALA A 135 -22.64 6.76 -17.56
C ALA A 135 -21.75 5.81 -18.38
N GLY A 136 -22.33 5.17 -19.41
CA GLY A 136 -21.62 4.28 -20.32
C GLY A 136 -20.66 5.00 -21.26
N THR A 137 -21.14 6.05 -21.89
CA THR A 137 -20.36 6.83 -22.87
C THR A 137 -19.26 7.64 -22.21
N SER A 138 -19.44 8.07 -20.96
CA SER A 138 -18.45 8.86 -20.22
C SER A 138 -17.12 8.12 -20.02
N LEU A 139 -17.15 6.80 -19.78
CA LEU A 139 -15.95 5.99 -19.54
C LEU A 139 -15.31 5.38 -20.79
N ARG A 140 -15.96 5.48 -21.97
CA ARG A 140 -15.39 4.94 -23.21
C ARG A 140 -14.19 5.79 -23.66
N ASP A 141 -13.25 5.17 -24.37
CA ASP A 141 -12.14 5.82 -25.06
C ASP A 141 -11.33 6.80 -24.19
N LEU A 142 -11.08 6.37 -22.93
CA LEU A 142 -10.21 7.06 -22.00
C LEU A 142 -8.91 6.25 -21.82
N THR A 143 -7.80 6.96 -21.77
CA THR A 143 -6.49 6.41 -21.40
C THR A 143 -5.94 7.14 -20.18
N VAL A 144 -5.30 6.38 -19.28
CA VAL A 144 -4.71 6.91 -18.04
C VAL A 144 -3.23 6.64 -18.04
N SER A 145 -2.45 7.63 -17.64
CA SER A 145 -1.05 7.47 -17.26
C SER A 145 -0.82 8.15 -15.91
N ALA A 146 0.01 7.53 -15.09
CA ALA A 146 0.45 8.10 -13.83
C ALA A 146 1.97 8.12 -13.80
N ARG A 147 2.55 9.25 -13.39
CA ARG A 147 3.98 9.43 -13.17
C ARG A 147 4.22 9.57 -11.69
N PHE A 148 5.07 8.70 -11.18
CA PHE A 148 5.50 8.71 -9.79
C PHE A 148 6.91 9.29 -9.71
N PRO A 149 7.29 9.97 -8.62
CA PRO A 149 8.67 10.38 -8.41
C PRO A 149 9.59 9.16 -8.26
N ASP A 150 10.87 9.32 -8.60
CA ASP A 150 11.84 8.24 -8.54
C ASP A 150 12.10 7.75 -7.11
N HIS A 151 11.93 8.63 -6.13
CA HIS A 151 12.13 8.35 -4.72
C HIS A 151 10.88 8.70 -3.93
N ILE A 152 10.28 7.69 -3.29
CA ILE A 152 9.09 7.82 -2.44
C ILE A 152 9.45 7.33 -1.06
N PHE A 153 9.17 8.14 -0.04
CA PHE A 153 9.43 7.78 1.36
C PHE A 153 8.13 7.43 2.09
N ALA A 154 8.21 6.47 3.00
CA ALA A 154 7.09 6.10 3.86
C ALA A 154 6.66 7.27 4.75
N ALA A 155 5.35 7.39 4.99
CA ALA A 155 4.74 8.45 5.79
C ALA A 155 5.06 9.88 5.30
N GLU A 156 5.43 10.04 4.01
CA GLU A 156 5.65 11.32 3.38
C GLU A 156 4.75 11.49 2.15
N ALA A 157 4.26 12.72 1.94
CA ALA A 157 3.44 13.05 0.80
C ALA A 157 4.30 13.11 -0.47
N ALA A 158 4.02 12.20 -1.42
CA ALA A 158 4.71 12.13 -2.70
C ALA A 158 3.83 12.75 -3.80
N PRO A 159 4.34 13.68 -4.61
CA PRO A 159 3.60 14.28 -5.71
C PRO A 159 3.47 13.28 -6.87
N VAL A 160 2.25 12.84 -7.14
CA VAL A 160 1.93 11.97 -8.27
C VAL A 160 1.20 12.78 -9.33
N ILE A 161 1.65 12.69 -10.56
CA ILE A 161 1.04 13.35 -11.71
C ILE A 161 0.18 12.32 -12.44
N VAL A 162 -1.12 12.55 -12.45
CA VAL A 162 -2.09 11.68 -13.14
C VAL A 162 -2.60 12.42 -14.36
N THR A 163 -2.43 11.81 -15.53
CA THR A 163 -2.89 12.34 -16.80
C THR A 163 -4.02 11.46 -17.33
N LEU A 164 -5.19 12.04 -17.52
CA LEU A 164 -6.35 11.41 -18.13
C LEU A 164 -6.59 11.99 -19.53
N ARG A 165 -6.47 11.17 -20.55
CA ARG A 165 -6.69 11.57 -21.95
C ARG A 165 -7.99 11.03 -22.48
N ASN A 166 -8.82 11.92 -23.03
CA ASN A 166 -10.06 11.60 -23.72
C ASN A 166 -9.80 11.53 -25.23
N THR A 167 -9.94 10.34 -25.82
CA THR A 167 -9.72 10.11 -27.26
C THR A 167 -11.03 10.18 -28.07
N LYS A 168 -12.17 10.45 -27.44
CA LYS A 168 -13.47 10.59 -28.10
C LYS A 168 -13.47 11.75 -29.09
N ARG A 169 -14.21 11.59 -30.18
CA ARG A 169 -14.29 12.61 -31.25
C ARG A 169 -15.17 13.80 -30.89
N LEU A 170 -16.28 13.57 -30.18
CA LEU A 170 -17.33 14.57 -29.96
C LEU A 170 -17.71 14.79 -28.49
N LEU A 171 -17.64 13.74 -27.67
CA LEU A 171 -18.19 13.77 -26.32
C LEU A 171 -17.13 14.03 -25.27
N PRO A 172 -17.33 15.00 -24.39
CA PRO A 172 -16.49 15.14 -23.19
C PRO A 172 -16.76 14.01 -22.18
N SER A 173 -15.91 13.92 -21.18
CA SER A 173 -16.08 13.00 -20.04
C SER A 173 -16.24 13.80 -18.76
N PHE A 174 -17.14 13.34 -17.89
CA PHE A 174 -17.47 14.04 -16.66
C PHE A 174 -17.31 13.12 -15.45
N SER A 175 -16.90 13.71 -14.32
CA SER A 175 -16.88 13.07 -13.00
C SER A 175 -16.15 11.72 -12.99
N ILE A 176 -14.90 11.72 -13.47
CA ILE A 176 -14.08 10.52 -13.55
C ILE A 176 -13.19 10.40 -12.32
N LEU A 177 -13.38 9.34 -11.58
CA LEU A 177 -12.52 8.94 -10.46
C LEU A 177 -11.51 7.92 -10.97
N VAL A 178 -10.24 8.15 -10.70
CA VAL A 178 -9.11 7.27 -11.08
C VAL A 178 -8.57 6.61 -9.83
N GLU A 179 -8.62 5.28 -9.79
CA GLU A 179 -8.06 4.46 -8.71
C GLU A 179 -6.94 3.57 -9.28
N ALA A 180 -5.79 3.51 -8.59
CA ALA A 180 -4.76 2.51 -8.88
C ALA A 180 -5.18 1.16 -8.33
N ARG A 181 -4.81 0.10 -9.04
CA ARG A 181 -5.01 -1.29 -8.62
C ARG A 181 -3.67 -2.00 -8.58
N GLY A 182 -3.51 -2.86 -7.60
CA GLY A 182 -2.35 -3.74 -7.47
C GLY A 182 -2.71 -5.03 -6.74
N PRO A 183 -1.87 -6.05 -6.81
CA PRO A 183 -2.04 -7.25 -6.00
C PRO A 183 -2.04 -6.84 -4.51
N VAL A 184 -2.79 -7.58 -3.71
CA VAL A 184 -2.71 -7.45 -2.25
C VAL A 184 -1.40 -8.06 -1.82
N ASN A 185 -0.56 -7.32 -1.11
CA ASN A 185 0.60 -7.89 -0.45
C ASN A 185 0.12 -8.99 0.51
N GLU A 186 0.75 -10.17 0.45
CA GLU A 186 0.38 -11.37 1.23
C GLU A 186 0.50 -11.16 2.76
N VAL A 187 1.09 -10.05 3.20
CA VAL A 187 1.31 -9.69 4.61
C VAL A 187 0.05 -9.16 5.31
N ASP A 188 -1.04 -8.88 4.58
CA ASP A 188 -2.27 -8.36 5.20
C ASP A 188 -3.17 -9.52 5.68
N PRO A 189 -3.39 -9.71 7.01
CA PRO A 189 -4.12 -10.86 7.55
C PRO A 189 -5.61 -10.89 7.25
N LYS A 190 -6.13 -9.96 6.43
CA LYS A 190 -7.54 -9.93 5.99
C LYS A 190 -7.70 -10.34 4.52
N PRO A 191 -7.91 -11.65 4.22
CA PRO A 191 -7.92 -12.19 2.85
C PRO A 191 -9.12 -11.76 1.99
N ARG A 192 -9.92 -10.78 2.39
CA ARG A 192 -11.17 -10.38 1.70
C ARG A 192 -11.01 -9.32 0.61
N ARG A 193 -9.84 -8.75 0.39
CA ARG A 193 -9.62 -7.76 -0.68
C ARG A 193 -8.60 -8.29 -1.69
N ARG A 194 -9.08 -8.85 -2.78
CA ARG A 194 -8.26 -9.39 -3.89
C ARG A 194 -7.39 -8.35 -4.62
N HIS A 195 -7.56 -7.06 -4.37
CA HIS A 195 -6.77 -6.01 -5.01
C HIS A 195 -6.68 -4.80 -4.10
N LEU A 196 -5.48 -4.27 -3.95
CA LEU A 196 -5.28 -2.96 -3.34
C LEU A 196 -5.88 -1.90 -4.27
N LYS A 197 -6.83 -1.13 -3.77
CA LYS A 197 -7.39 0.02 -4.47
C LYS A 197 -6.93 1.30 -3.79
N ARG A 198 -6.26 2.16 -4.53
CA ARG A 198 -5.84 3.46 -4.04
C ARG A 198 -6.41 4.56 -4.94
N LEU A 199 -7.15 5.48 -4.34
CA LEU A 199 -7.62 6.67 -5.02
C LEU A 199 -6.41 7.52 -5.43
N LEU A 200 -6.30 7.82 -6.73
CA LEU A 200 -5.24 8.67 -7.26
C LEU A 200 -5.74 10.09 -7.54
N ALA A 201 -6.79 10.23 -8.38
CA ALA A 201 -7.23 11.54 -8.81
C ALA A 201 -8.73 11.56 -9.15
N TYR A 202 -9.31 12.77 -9.14
CA TYR A 202 -10.68 13.01 -9.56
C TYR A 202 -10.72 14.12 -10.60
N PHE A 203 -11.26 13.82 -11.78
CA PHE A 203 -11.42 14.76 -12.88
C PHE A 203 -12.91 15.10 -13.03
N SER A 204 -13.27 16.35 -12.77
CA SER A 204 -14.64 16.84 -12.93
C SER A 204 -15.04 16.90 -14.40
N TYR A 205 -14.11 17.30 -15.27
CA TYR A 205 -14.34 17.50 -16.69
C TYR A 205 -13.08 17.20 -17.51
N VAL A 206 -13.22 16.45 -18.62
CA VAL A 206 -12.16 16.22 -19.59
C VAL A 206 -12.73 16.46 -21.00
N PRO A 207 -12.25 17.49 -21.72
CA PRO A 207 -12.74 17.81 -23.05
C PRO A 207 -12.51 16.66 -24.04
N HIS A 208 -13.23 16.67 -25.17
CA HIS A 208 -13.00 15.76 -26.27
C HIS A 208 -11.61 16.01 -26.89
N ARG A 209 -10.93 14.94 -27.32
CA ARG A 209 -9.59 14.98 -27.92
C ARG A 209 -8.52 15.71 -27.09
N ALA A 210 -8.71 15.86 -25.79
CA ALA A 210 -7.82 16.56 -24.90
C ALA A 210 -7.33 15.64 -23.77
N ALA A 211 -6.27 16.08 -23.11
CA ALA A 211 -5.78 15.49 -21.88
C ALA A 211 -5.97 16.49 -20.72
N ALA A 212 -6.35 15.98 -19.58
CA ALA A 212 -6.36 16.71 -18.32
C ALA A 212 -5.28 16.12 -17.43
N GLU A 213 -4.53 16.98 -16.78
CA GLU A 213 -3.47 16.59 -15.86
C GLU A 213 -3.77 17.11 -14.46
N GLN A 214 -3.54 16.29 -13.46
CA GLN A 214 -3.72 16.65 -12.07
C GLN A 214 -2.52 16.16 -11.25
N ARG A 215 -1.91 17.09 -10.52
CA ARG A 215 -0.90 16.77 -9.50
C ARG A 215 -1.61 16.54 -8.17
N VAL A 216 -1.38 15.38 -7.59
CA VAL A 216 -2.01 14.96 -6.34
C VAL A 216 -0.95 14.44 -5.40
N GLU A 217 -1.03 14.82 -4.15
CA GLU A 217 -0.17 14.29 -3.11
C GLU A 217 -0.71 12.93 -2.63
N GLN A 218 0.15 11.92 -2.69
CA GLN A 218 -0.17 10.56 -2.26
C GLN A 218 0.69 10.20 -1.06
N LEU A 219 0.04 9.76 0.03
CA LEU A 219 0.72 9.28 1.22
C LEU A 219 0.86 7.75 1.16
N PHE A 220 2.10 7.26 1.25
CA PHE A 220 2.40 5.85 1.39
C PHE A 220 2.70 5.55 2.86
N PRO A 221 1.80 4.86 3.60
CA PRO A 221 1.94 4.73 5.06
C PRO A 221 3.09 3.81 5.46
N THR A 222 3.41 2.80 4.65
CA THR A 222 4.42 1.78 4.94
C THR A 222 5.47 1.72 3.84
N ARG A 223 6.69 1.39 4.22
CA ARG A 223 7.74 1.08 3.27
C ARG A 223 7.44 -0.25 2.55
N GLY A 224 8.12 -0.49 1.46
CA GLY A 224 8.06 -1.76 0.77
C GLY A 224 7.81 -1.65 -0.72
N HIS A 225 7.44 -2.76 -1.30
CA HIS A 225 7.17 -2.91 -2.72
C HIS A 225 5.68 -2.68 -3.01
N VAL A 226 5.36 -1.73 -3.88
CA VAL A 226 4.00 -1.44 -4.34
C VAL A 226 3.93 -1.69 -5.83
N LEU A 227 3.21 -2.74 -6.22
CA LEU A 227 2.97 -3.08 -7.60
C LEU A 227 1.61 -2.53 -8.04
N ILE A 228 1.59 -1.78 -9.15
CA ILE A 228 0.37 -1.31 -9.80
C ILE A 228 0.22 -2.06 -11.13
N ASP A 229 -0.82 -2.89 -11.24
CA ASP A 229 -1.12 -3.71 -12.42
C ASP A 229 -2.13 -3.04 -13.36
N GLY A 230 -2.77 -1.96 -12.92
CA GLY A 230 -3.73 -1.23 -13.71
C GLY A 230 -4.40 -0.07 -13.00
N PHE A 231 -5.35 0.53 -13.73
CA PHE A 231 -6.17 1.62 -13.22
C PHE A 231 -7.65 1.24 -13.33
N GLU A 232 -8.43 1.64 -12.34
CA GLU A 232 -9.88 1.54 -12.39
C GLU A 232 -10.46 2.95 -12.52
N LEU A 233 -11.19 3.17 -13.59
CA LEU A 233 -11.97 4.39 -13.79
C LEU A 233 -13.38 4.17 -13.30
N SER A 234 -13.91 5.11 -12.55
CA SER A 234 -15.32 5.08 -12.17
C SER A 234 -15.99 6.45 -12.35
N THR A 235 -17.28 6.42 -12.70
CA THR A 235 -18.10 7.63 -12.78
C THR A 235 -19.46 7.41 -12.15
N ARG A 236 -20.06 8.49 -11.62
CA ARG A 236 -21.44 8.54 -11.15
C ARG A 236 -22.27 9.54 -11.97
N PHE A 237 -21.69 10.07 -13.03
CA PHE A 237 -22.36 11.04 -13.91
C PHE A 237 -23.47 10.36 -14.72
N PRO A 238 -24.62 11.07 -15.02
CA PRO A 238 -24.92 12.46 -14.67
C PRO A 238 -25.60 12.64 -13.30
N PHE A 239 -26.52 11.77 -12.91
CA PHE A 239 -27.42 11.98 -11.76
C PHE A 239 -26.98 11.25 -10.49
N GLY A 240 -25.88 10.49 -10.54
CA GLY A 240 -25.41 9.74 -9.40
C GLY A 240 -26.21 8.47 -9.08
N PHE A 241 -27.18 8.06 -9.89
CA PHE A 241 -28.00 6.88 -9.67
C PHE A 241 -27.22 5.58 -9.79
N PHE A 242 -26.20 5.59 -10.66
CA PHE A 242 -25.38 4.43 -10.94
C PHE A 242 -23.90 4.79 -10.85
N ARG A 243 -23.12 3.88 -10.28
CA ARG A 243 -21.67 3.91 -10.37
C ARG A 243 -21.25 2.93 -11.46
N ARG A 244 -20.63 3.42 -12.51
CA ARG A 244 -20.05 2.60 -13.56
C ARG A 244 -18.54 2.55 -13.41
N ARG A 245 -17.96 1.36 -13.62
CA ARG A 245 -16.52 1.13 -13.51
C ARG A 245 -15.98 0.56 -14.82
N ARG A 246 -14.75 0.94 -15.15
CA ARG A 246 -13.98 0.39 -16.27
C ARG A 246 -12.54 0.15 -15.82
N ARG A 247 -12.05 -1.04 -16.03
CA ARG A 247 -10.67 -1.41 -15.74
C ARG A 247 -9.81 -1.20 -16.96
N LEU A 248 -8.66 -0.56 -16.75
CA LEU A 248 -7.62 -0.38 -17.73
C LEU A 248 -6.39 -1.13 -17.23
N ARG A 249 -5.91 -2.08 -18.02
CA ARG A 249 -4.61 -2.70 -17.75
C ARG A 249 -3.52 -1.68 -18.06
N ALA A 250 -2.57 -1.52 -17.16
CA ALA A 250 -1.36 -0.74 -17.38
C ALA A 250 -0.18 -1.71 -17.51
N ARG A 251 0.95 -1.23 -18.04
CA ARG A 251 2.22 -1.92 -17.80
C ARG A 251 2.45 -1.87 -16.30
N ASN A 252 2.89 -2.99 -15.73
CA ASN A 252 3.21 -3.06 -14.30
C ASN A 252 4.13 -1.91 -13.92
N VAL A 253 3.65 -1.05 -13.04
CA VAL A 253 4.44 0.02 -12.44
C VAL A 253 4.93 -0.49 -11.11
N ASP A 254 6.24 -0.61 -11.01
CA ASP A 254 6.94 -1.11 -9.83
C ASP A 254 7.44 0.08 -9.01
N ILE A 255 6.91 0.28 -7.82
CA ILE A 255 7.24 1.40 -6.95
C ILE A 255 7.87 0.84 -5.67
N ILE A 256 9.06 1.33 -5.34
CA ILE A 256 9.70 1.06 -4.07
C ILE A 256 9.52 2.26 -3.16
N VAL A 257 8.86 2.02 -2.02
CA VAL A 257 8.67 3.01 -0.96
C VAL A 257 9.80 2.84 0.05
N TYR A 258 10.67 3.82 0.13
CA TYR A 258 11.83 3.82 1.02
C TYR A 258 11.43 4.12 2.47
N PRO A 259 12.15 3.58 3.47
CA PRO A 259 12.03 4.07 4.83
C PRO A 259 12.48 5.53 4.89
N LYS A 260 11.76 6.38 5.61
CA LYS A 260 12.10 7.79 5.76
C LYS A 260 13.21 7.93 6.80
N PRO A 261 14.42 8.44 6.43
CA PRO A 261 15.45 8.75 7.41
C PRO A 261 14.99 9.91 8.31
N GLU A 262 15.12 9.73 9.60
CA GLU A 262 14.87 10.79 10.59
C GLU A 262 16.15 11.51 10.95
N VAL A 263 16.01 12.72 11.46
CA VAL A 263 17.16 13.46 12.00
C VAL A 263 17.63 12.71 13.25
N ILE A 264 18.91 12.38 13.26
CA ILE A 264 19.53 11.71 14.41
C ILE A 264 19.44 12.63 15.62
N SER A 265 18.73 12.19 16.66
CA SER A 265 18.61 12.97 17.90
C SER A 265 19.96 13.05 18.62
N ASP A 266 20.15 14.13 19.44
CA ASP A 266 21.40 14.40 20.18
C ASP A 266 21.91 13.23 21.02
N LYS A 267 21.06 12.28 21.41
CA LYS A 267 21.48 11.07 22.13
C LYS A 267 22.27 10.09 21.25
N LEU A 268 22.11 10.12 19.94
CA LEU A 268 22.93 9.35 19.00
C LEU A 268 24.23 10.07 18.63
N HIS A 269 24.38 11.36 18.93
CA HIS A 269 25.66 12.07 18.88
C HIS A 269 26.67 11.55 19.93
N LEU A 270 26.19 10.72 20.87
CA LEU A 270 27.03 9.94 21.78
C LEU A 270 27.52 8.62 21.15
N LEU A 271 27.11 8.27 19.92
CA LEU A 271 27.92 7.38 19.08
C LEU A 271 29.31 7.98 19.09
N PRO A 272 30.31 7.28 19.64
CA PRO A 272 31.55 7.93 19.97
C PRO A 272 32.02 8.71 18.76
N MET A 273 32.22 10.02 18.94
CA MET A 273 32.90 10.86 17.94
C MET A 273 34.25 10.26 17.51
N TYR A 274 34.59 9.14 18.12
CA TYR A 274 35.72 8.26 17.85
C TYR A 274 35.57 7.37 16.62
N ALA A 275 34.36 7.13 16.09
CA ALA A 275 34.18 6.44 14.80
C ALA A 275 34.82 7.17 13.62
N GLY A 276 35.22 8.41 13.83
CA GLY A 276 35.96 9.19 12.83
C GLY A 276 37.25 9.83 13.34
N ARG A 277 37.64 9.57 14.59
CA ARG A 277 38.82 10.15 15.22
C ARG A 277 39.72 9.12 15.90
N MET A 278 39.58 7.83 15.62
CA MET A 278 40.77 7.00 15.74
C MET A 278 41.73 7.48 14.65
N PRO A 279 42.81 8.23 14.98
CA PRO A 279 43.85 8.42 14.00
C PRO A 279 44.24 7.02 13.60
N ALA A 280 44.10 6.70 12.31
CA ALA A 280 44.67 5.47 11.81
C ALA A 280 46.12 5.53 12.24
N MET A 281 46.49 4.75 13.25
CA MET A 281 47.89 4.64 13.70
C MET A 281 48.71 3.89 12.64
N ARG A 282 48.36 4.09 11.37
CA ARG A 282 49.06 3.52 10.22
C ARG A 282 49.69 4.61 9.44
N ARG A 283 50.92 4.37 9.06
CA ARG A 283 51.68 5.21 8.10
C ARG A 283 50.95 5.15 6.74
N GLY A 284 50.72 6.29 6.12
CA GLY A 284 50.06 6.39 4.84
C GLY A 284 50.42 7.71 4.11
N ALA A 285 49.69 7.96 3.02
CA ALA A 285 49.89 9.13 2.15
C ALA A 285 48.98 10.31 2.49
N GLY A 286 48.44 10.38 3.72
CA GLY A 286 47.56 11.47 4.15
C GLY A 286 48.32 12.79 4.43
N HIS A 287 47.57 13.80 4.90
CA HIS A 287 48.11 15.15 5.11
C HIS A 287 48.49 15.46 6.57
N ASP A 288 48.02 14.67 7.54
CA ASP A 288 48.32 14.89 8.95
C ASP A 288 49.63 14.22 9.37
N LEU A 289 50.42 14.92 10.16
CA LEU A 289 51.68 14.44 10.64
C LEU A 289 51.47 13.30 11.66
N PHE A 290 51.92 12.10 11.32
CA PHE A 290 51.87 10.90 12.20
C PHE A 290 53.02 10.90 13.17
N SER A 291 54.28 10.96 12.65
CA SER A 291 55.49 10.93 13.46
C SER A 291 56.67 11.54 12.70
N MET A 292 57.75 11.74 13.43
CA MET A 292 59.04 12.11 12.84
C MET A 292 60.06 11.01 13.23
N ARG A 293 60.77 10.52 12.22
CA ARG A 293 61.87 9.56 12.42
C ARG A 293 63.11 9.90 11.66
N ASP A 294 64.20 9.24 12.00
CA ASP A 294 65.44 9.39 11.26
C ASP A 294 65.30 8.88 9.80
N TYR A 295 65.90 9.57 8.89
CA TYR A 295 65.90 9.26 7.44
C TYR A 295 66.56 7.91 7.18
N GLN A 296 65.94 7.14 6.29
CA GLN A 296 66.46 5.89 5.72
C GLN A 296 66.70 6.07 4.22
N PRO A 297 67.70 5.36 3.60
CA PRO A 297 68.06 5.54 2.18
C PRO A 297 66.91 5.34 1.17
N GLN A 298 65.83 4.65 1.58
CA GLN A 298 64.64 4.37 0.78
C GLN A 298 63.55 5.46 0.90
N ASP A 299 63.72 6.45 1.76
CA ASP A 299 62.71 7.46 2.00
C ASP A 299 62.73 8.52 0.89
N ASP A 300 61.55 9.05 0.54
CA ASP A 300 61.43 10.20 -0.42
C ASP A 300 61.99 11.47 0.25
N LEU A 301 62.89 12.12 -0.43
CA LEU A 301 63.54 13.38 -0.03
C LEU A 301 62.51 14.52 0.16
N ARG A 302 61.33 14.42 -0.46
CA ARG A 302 60.28 15.43 -0.32
C ARG A 302 59.66 15.46 1.07
N HIS A 303 59.76 14.38 1.82
CA HIS A 303 59.22 14.26 3.16
C HIS A 303 60.19 14.68 4.26
N ILE A 304 61.39 15.14 3.92
CA ILE A 304 62.39 15.60 4.92
C ILE A 304 61.91 16.90 5.56
N ASP A 305 61.84 16.90 6.89
CA ASP A 305 61.60 18.12 7.67
C ASP A 305 62.95 18.84 7.88
N TRP A 306 63.24 19.84 7.03
CA TRP A 306 64.46 20.61 7.10
C TRP A 306 64.57 21.42 8.38
N LYS A 307 63.46 21.80 9.00
CA LYS A 307 63.45 22.54 10.26
C LYS A 307 63.80 21.62 11.44
N ALA A 308 63.26 20.40 11.48
CA ALA A 308 63.62 19.42 12.49
C ALA A 308 65.04 18.92 12.31
N THR A 309 65.45 18.68 11.06
CA THR A 309 66.80 18.30 10.68
C THR A 309 67.86 19.33 11.16
N ALA A 310 67.60 20.63 10.96
CA ALA A 310 68.49 21.71 11.40
C ALA A 310 68.63 21.75 12.95
N ARG A 311 67.63 21.40 13.69
CA ARG A 311 67.65 21.38 15.16
C ARG A 311 68.32 20.14 15.73
N SER A 312 68.03 18.98 15.15
CA SER A 312 68.51 17.66 15.64
C SER A 312 69.86 17.30 15.10
N ARG A 313 70.35 18.00 14.06
CA ARG A 313 71.57 17.66 13.28
C ARG A 313 71.52 16.25 12.68
N ARG A 314 70.35 15.67 12.51
CA ARG A 314 70.08 14.37 11.87
C ARG A 314 69.01 14.55 10.85
N LEU A 315 69.12 13.91 9.69
CA LEU A 315 68.08 13.93 8.69
C LEU A 315 66.79 13.31 9.24
N THR A 316 65.74 14.10 9.35
CA THR A 316 64.46 13.69 9.93
C THR A 316 63.39 13.73 8.87
N VAL A 317 62.62 12.66 8.76
CA VAL A 317 61.49 12.52 7.79
C VAL A 317 60.17 12.59 8.53
N ARG A 318 59.22 13.29 7.93
CA ARG A 318 57.82 13.34 8.33
C ARG A 318 57.15 12.09 7.85
N GLU A 319 56.52 11.39 8.72
CA GLU A 319 55.56 10.34 8.40
C GLU A 319 54.14 10.91 8.51
N PHE A 320 53.32 10.66 7.50
CA PHE A 320 51.95 11.10 7.49
C PHE A 320 51.00 9.97 7.90
N THR A 321 49.83 10.32 8.45
CA THR A 321 48.74 9.38 8.69
C THR A 321 48.19 8.87 7.36
N SER A 322 47.68 7.66 7.35
CA SER A 322 46.84 7.22 6.27
C SER A 322 45.52 8.00 6.36
N GLU A 323 45.06 8.60 5.29
CA GLU A 323 43.66 8.97 5.17
C GLU A 323 42.88 7.64 5.01
N ASP A 324 42.60 6.98 6.14
CA ASP A 324 41.73 5.81 6.11
C ASP A 324 40.35 6.31 5.69
N GLU A 325 39.92 5.84 4.54
CA GLU A 325 38.51 5.93 4.15
C GLU A 325 37.69 5.39 5.33
N ARG A 326 36.85 6.25 5.91
CA ARG A 326 36.04 5.91 7.08
C ARG A 326 35.05 4.84 6.67
N ARG A 327 35.32 3.59 7.00
CA ARG A 327 34.47 2.43 6.70
C ARG A 327 33.56 2.14 7.87
N ILE A 328 32.24 2.18 7.60
CA ILE A 328 31.22 1.96 8.61
C ILE A 328 30.31 0.83 8.14
N THR A 329 30.16 -0.17 8.97
CA THR A 329 29.24 -1.28 8.74
C THR A 329 28.02 -1.13 9.65
N ILE A 330 26.85 -1.01 9.05
CA ILE A 330 25.57 -0.97 9.76
C ILE A 330 24.92 -2.34 9.61
N VAL A 331 24.69 -2.99 10.74
CA VAL A 331 24.09 -4.34 10.81
C VAL A 331 22.72 -4.21 11.42
N LEU A 332 21.70 -4.65 10.69
CA LEU A 332 20.33 -4.76 11.19
C LEU A 332 20.00 -6.23 11.43
N ASP A 333 19.71 -6.57 12.68
CA ASP A 333 19.21 -7.89 13.05
C ASP A 333 17.80 -8.08 12.50
N THR A 334 17.62 -9.11 11.68
CA THR A 334 16.33 -9.42 11.04
C THR A 334 15.52 -10.48 11.80
N GLN A 335 16.09 -11.07 12.87
CA GLN A 335 15.45 -12.13 13.63
C GLN A 335 14.59 -11.57 14.76
N LEU A 336 13.30 -11.90 14.74
CA LEU A 336 12.37 -11.55 15.82
C LEU A 336 12.44 -12.51 17.01
N SER A 337 13.00 -13.71 16.83
CA SER A 337 13.07 -14.76 17.86
C SER A 337 13.91 -14.39 19.09
N HIS A 338 14.79 -13.40 18.98
CA HIS A 338 15.66 -12.93 20.07
C HIS A 338 15.01 -11.91 20.99
N GLY A 339 13.82 -11.41 20.66
CA GLY A 339 13.08 -10.42 21.45
C GLY A 339 11.93 -11.04 22.23
N ALA A 340 11.63 -10.51 23.42
CA ALA A 340 10.44 -10.85 24.18
C ALA A 340 9.42 -9.70 24.05
N GLY A 341 8.19 -9.97 23.57
CA GLY A 341 7.08 -9.01 23.58
C GLY A 341 6.24 -8.99 22.32
N SER A 342 5.01 -8.49 22.44
CA SER A 342 4.05 -8.31 21.34
C SER A 342 4.43 -7.20 20.35
N ASP A 343 5.39 -6.34 20.70
CA ASP A 343 5.76 -5.12 19.97
C ASP A 343 6.95 -5.31 19.01
N LEU A 344 7.36 -6.57 18.77
CA LEU A 344 8.51 -6.90 17.92
C LEU A 344 8.43 -6.33 16.50
N PRO A 345 7.28 -6.40 15.80
CA PRO A 345 7.19 -5.82 14.45
C PRO A 345 7.40 -4.29 14.46
N GLU A 346 6.88 -3.59 15.46
CA GLU A 346 7.05 -2.14 15.59
C GLU A 346 8.49 -1.75 15.94
N ARG A 347 9.15 -2.57 16.79
CA ARG A 347 10.57 -2.42 17.11
C ARG A 347 11.43 -2.62 15.88
N PHE A 348 11.14 -3.64 15.09
CA PHE A 348 11.86 -3.89 13.84
C PHE A 348 11.69 -2.72 12.85
N GLU A 349 10.48 -2.18 12.69
CA GLU A 349 10.25 -1.02 11.82
C GLU A 349 11.01 0.22 12.32
N ARG A 350 11.07 0.44 13.63
CA ARG A 350 11.92 1.50 14.21
C ARG A 350 13.41 1.26 13.91
N GLY A 351 13.87 0.01 14.00
CA GLY A 351 15.24 -0.37 13.65
C GLY A 351 15.57 -0.06 12.18
N VAL A 352 14.64 -0.33 11.28
CA VAL A 352 14.80 0.00 9.86
C VAL A 352 14.92 1.53 9.65
N VAL A 353 14.09 2.32 10.33
CA VAL A 353 14.16 3.79 10.25
C VAL A 353 15.49 4.31 10.84
N GLN A 354 15.93 3.76 11.97
CA GLN A 354 17.21 4.11 12.57
C GLN A 354 18.40 3.72 11.67
N ALA A 355 18.37 2.52 11.07
CA ALA A 355 19.39 2.11 10.10
C ALA A 355 19.44 3.08 8.91
N ALA A 356 18.28 3.45 8.35
CA ALA A 356 18.20 4.42 7.26
C ALA A 356 18.78 5.79 7.66
N SER A 357 18.51 6.23 8.90
CA SER A 357 19.00 7.51 9.42
C SER A 357 20.51 7.50 9.61
N LEU A 358 21.08 6.42 10.16
CA LEU A 358 22.51 6.22 10.30
C LEU A 358 23.23 6.19 8.94
N ILE A 359 22.68 5.44 7.97
CA ILE A 359 23.24 5.37 6.62
C ILE A 359 23.30 6.76 6.00
N LYS A 360 22.18 7.50 6.10
CA LYS A 360 22.12 8.86 5.56
C LYS A 360 23.17 9.77 6.23
N HIS A 361 23.26 9.73 7.55
CA HIS A 361 24.22 10.54 8.32
C HIS A 361 25.67 10.29 7.88
N PHE A 362 26.07 9.02 7.84
CA PHE A 362 27.47 8.69 7.49
C PHE A 362 27.78 8.90 6.01
N VAL A 363 26.81 8.72 5.12
CA VAL A 363 26.98 9.07 3.71
C VAL A 363 27.12 10.59 3.53
N ASP A 364 26.37 11.40 4.28
CA ASP A 364 26.47 12.86 4.28
C ASP A 364 27.85 13.30 4.82
N GLU A 365 28.46 12.55 5.76
CA GLU A 365 29.84 12.72 6.25
C GLU A 365 30.92 12.16 5.32
N ARG A 366 30.55 11.68 4.12
CA ARG A 366 31.43 11.10 3.11
C ARG A 366 32.15 9.80 3.56
N ALA A 367 31.59 9.08 4.50
CA ALA A 367 32.08 7.76 4.88
C ALA A 367 31.69 6.69 3.84
N GLU A 368 32.52 5.65 3.73
CA GLU A 368 32.13 4.42 3.04
C GLU A 368 31.22 3.59 3.94
N VAL A 369 29.99 3.40 3.49
CA VAL A 369 28.97 2.68 4.28
C VAL A 369 28.61 1.36 3.61
N ARG A 370 28.50 0.33 4.45
CA ARG A 370 27.97 -0.96 4.07
C ARG A 370 26.78 -1.33 4.97
N LEU A 371 25.75 -1.94 4.37
CA LEU A 371 24.59 -2.47 5.09
C LEU A 371 24.61 -3.99 5.09
N VAL A 372 24.43 -4.58 6.28
CA VAL A 372 24.27 -6.01 6.50
C VAL A 372 22.87 -6.26 7.05
N LEU A 373 22.13 -7.18 6.44
CA LEU A 373 20.77 -7.57 6.81
C LEU A 373 20.75 -9.07 7.09
N GLY A 374 20.86 -9.45 8.37
CA GLY A 374 21.08 -10.87 8.71
C GLY A 374 22.32 -11.41 8.01
N ASP A 375 22.17 -12.40 7.12
CA ASP A 375 23.28 -13.02 6.37
C ASP A 375 23.62 -12.28 5.07
N ASP A 376 22.78 -11.34 4.62
CA ASP A 376 22.99 -10.62 3.36
C ASP A 376 23.94 -9.44 3.57
N VAL A 377 25.22 -9.62 3.19
CA VAL A 377 26.26 -8.61 3.28
C VAL A 377 26.33 -7.78 2.01
N GLY A 378 26.04 -6.47 2.12
CA GLY A 378 26.14 -5.53 0.99
C GLY A 378 27.59 -5.09 0.71
N PRO A 379 27.82 -4.49 -0.47
CA PRO A 379 29.11 -3.89 -0.78
C PRO A 379 29.31 -2.56 -0.02
N PHE A 380 30.57 -2.18 0.19
CA PHE A 380 30.93 -0.83 0.59
C PHE A 380 30.69 0.16 -0.56
N GLY A 381 30.40 1.37 -0.19
CA GLY A 381 30.27 2.48 -1.12
C GLY A 381 30.01 3.80 -0.42
N SER A 382 30.14 4.87 -1.16
CA SER A 382 29.95 6.24 -0.68
C SER A 382 28.99 7.00 -1.60
N GLY A 383 28.51 8.14 -1.12
CA GLY A 383 27.68 9.06 -1.88
C GLY A 383 26.22 8.59 -2.08
N THR A 384 25.50 9.36 -2.89
CA THR A 384 24.03 9.23 -3.05
C THR A 384 23.60 7.88 -3.64
N GLU A 385 24.40 7.30 -4.55
CA GLU A 385 24.08 5.99 -5.13
C GLU A 385 24.08 4.89 -4.07
N GLN A 386 25.08 4.87 -3.20
CA GLN A 386 25.17 3.92 -2.10
C GLN A 386 24.03 4.12 -1.10
N LEU A 387 23.66 5.37 -0.79
CA LEU A 387 22.51 5.67 0.05
C LEU A 387 21.24 4.99 -0.48
N TYR A 388 20.88 5.24 -1.74
CA TYR A 388 19.67 4.64 -2.30
C TYR A 388 19.76 3.12 -2.49
N ARG A 389 20.95 2.56 -2.71
CA ARG A 389 21.16 1.12 -2.72
C ARG A 389 20.85 0.50 -1.35
N CYS A 390 21.31 1.10 -0.29
CA CYS A 390 21.03 0.67 1.08
C CYS A 390 19.55 0.86 1.45
N LEU A 391 18.96 2.03 1.13
CA LEU A 391 17.55 2.31 1.38
C LEU A 391 16.63 1.33 0.62
N ARG A 392 17.00 0.92 -0.59
CA ARG A 392 16.26 -0.10 -1.35
C ARG A 392 16.26 -1.45 -0.65
N ARG A 393 17.42 -1.88 -0.13
CA ARG A 393 17.51 -3.12 0.65
C ARG A 393 16.68 -3.03 1.92
N LEU A 394 16.75 -1.90 2.64
CA LEU A 394 15.92 -1.64 3.82
C LEU A 394 14.42 -1.58 3.50
N ALA A 395 14.03 -1.09 2.32
CA ALA A 395 12.63 -1.08 1.91
C ALA A 395 12.05 -2.48 1.73
N LEU A 396 12.87 -3.43 1.29
CA LEU A 396 12.45 -4.79 0.92
C LEU A 396 12.68 -5.82 2.03
N VAL A 397 13.44 -5.49 3.09
CA VAL A 397 13.73 -6.43 4.17
C VAL A 397 12.46 -6.77 4.95
N ILE A 398 12.26 -8.05 5.18
CA ILE A 398 11.15 -8.61 5.97
C ILE A 398 11.76 -9.25 7.21
N PRO A 399 11.14 -9.08 8.40
CA PRO A 399 11.59 -9.77 9.59
C PRO A 399 11.44 -11.30 9.41
N SER A 400 12.37 -12.06 9.95
CA SER A 400 12.37 -13.52 9.90
C SER A 400 11.94 -14.08 11.24
N ASP A 401 10.89 -14.93 11.23
CA ASP A 401 10.43 -15.67 12.41
C ASP A 401 11.16 -17.02 12.59
N SER A 402 11.93 -17.43 11.58
CA SER A 402 12.68 -18.71 11.64
C SER A 402 13.92 -18.56 12.50
N ALA A 403 14.22 -19.62 13.27
CA ALA A 403 15.52 -19.79 13.91
C ALA A 403 16.60 -20.05 12.82
N GLY A 404 16.90 -19.00 12.06
CA GLY A 404 18.03 -18.98 11.13
C GLY A 404 19.34 -18.87 11.87
N PRO A 405 20.48 -18.82 11.16
CA PRO A 405 21.77 -18.57 11.76
C PRO A 405 21.67 -17.30 12.62
N GLY A 406 21.98 -17.45 13.89
CA GLY A 406 21.89 -16.35 14.86
C GLY A 406 22.92 -15.27 14.56
N LEU A 407 22.84 -14.16 15.29
CA LEU A 407 23.86 -13.10 15.26
C LEU A 407 25.30 -13.65 15.35
N ALA A 408 25.50 -14.83 15.97
CA ALA A 408 26.79 -15.49 16.10
C ALA A 408 27.34 -16.01 14.75
N ASP A 409 26.48 -16.32 13.80
CA ASP A 409 26.84 -16.90 12.50
C ASP A 409 27.05 -15.84 11.40
N VAL A 410 26.67 -14.59 11.66
CA VAL A 410 27.04 -13.47 10.79
C VAL A 410 28.56 -13.49 10.64
N SER A 411 29.04 -13.46 9.41
CA SER A 411 30.50 -13.50 9.13
C SER A 411 31.19 -12.23 9.63
N TRP A 412 31.28 -12.10 10.95
CA TRP A 412 31.95 -11.00 11.64
C TRP A 412 33.43 -10.88 11.26
N ASN A 413 34.04 -11.97 10.74
CA ASN A 413 35.39 -11.94 10.17
C ASN A 413 35.53 -10.89 9.03
N ALA A 414 34.45 -10.55 8.36
CA ALA A 414 34.44 -9.46 7.39
C ALA A 414 34.38 -8.07 8.05
N VAL A 415 34.13 -8.00 9.36
CA VAL A 415 33.90 -6.76 10.12
C VAL A 415 35.09 -6.40 11.03
N GLU A 416 36.07 -7.30 11.18
CA GLU A 416 37.19 -7.16 12.17
C GLU A 416 38.01 -5.89 12.05
N HIS A 417 37.94 -5.16 10.92
CA HIS A 417 38.72 -3.93 10.70
C HIS A 417 37.85 -2.68 10.54
N ASP A 418 36.52 -2.82 10.60
CA ASP A 418 35.58 -1.75 10.32
C ASP A 418 34.83 -1.35 11.60
N TYR A 419 34.41 -0.09 11.69
CA TYR A 419 33.50 0.31 12.76
C TYR A 419 32.10 -0.21 12.48
N ALA A 420 31.60 -1.10 13.35
CA ALA A 420 30.31 -1.73 13.21
C ALA A 420 29.27 -1.17 14.19
N ILE A 421 28.08 -0.90 13.70
CA ILE A 421 26.90 -0.51 14.49
C ILE A 421 25.84 -1.60 14.30
N LEU A 422 25.49 -2.27 15.39
CA LEU A 422 24.48 -3.31 15.43
C LEU A 422 23.16 -2.76 15.97
N LEU A 423 22.08 -2.89 15.18
CA LEU A 423 20.71 -2.61 15.58
C LEU A 423 19.99 -3.94 15.82
N THR A 424 19.52 -4.18 17.04
CA THR A 424 18.87 -5.45 17.39
C THR A 424 17.70 -5.25 18.33
N ALA A 425 16.67 -6.10 18.18
CA ALA A 425 15.55 -6.20 19.12
C ALA A 425 15.83 -7.21 20.26
N ALA A 426 17.01 -7.82 20.29
CA ALA A 426 17.42 -8.78 21.32
C ALA A 426 17.47 -8.12 22.71
N ALA A 427 17.27 -8.93 23.76
CA ALA A 427 17.37 -8.44 25.13
C ALA A 427 18.82 -8.08 25.50
N PRO A 428 19.04 -7.03 26.32
CA PRO A 428 20.37 -6.74 26.83
C PRO A 428 20.99 -7.96 27.53
N GLY A 429 22.22 -8.30 27.16
CA GLY A 429 22.95 -9.46 27.68
C GLY A 429 22.82 -10.75 26.88
N SER A 430 21.98 -10.82 25.85
CA SER A 430 21.88 -11.99 24.96
C SER A 430 22.89 -11.98 23.81
N ILE A 431 23.60 -10.87 23.61
CA ILE A 431 24.54 -10.70 22.50
C ILE A 431 25.89 -11.36 22.87
N PRO A 432 26.47 -12.17 21.97
CA PRO A 432 27.78 -12.79 22.18
C PRO A 432 28.90 -11.76 22.45
N ALA A 433 29.84 -12.12 23.33
CA ALA A 433 30.88 -11.19 23.79
C ALA A 433 31.84 -10.72 22.69
N ASN A 434 32.05 -11.53 21.64
CA ASN A 434 32.84 -11.17 20.47
C ASN A 434 32.22 -10.00 19.71
N ILE A 435 30.89 -10.02 19.54
CA ILE A 435 30.12 -8.96 18.84
C ILE A 435 30.13 -7.67 19.67
N TRP A 436 29.86 -7.80 20.96
CA TRP A 436 29.86 -6.70 21.91
C TRP A 436 31.18 -5.92 21.97
N ARG A 437 32.32 -6.61 21.74
CA ARG A 437 33.63 -5.97 21.73
C ARG A 437 33.97 -5.25 20.42
N THR A 438 33.40 -5.70 19.31
CA THR A 438 33.75 -5.22 17.96
C THR A 438 32.71 -4.27 17.38
N SER A 439 31.53 -4.14 18.02
CA SER A 439 30.43 -3.34 17.51
C SER A 439 29.83 -2.41 18.57
N HIS A 440 29.25 -1.31 18.13
CA HIS A 440 28.41 -0.46 18.96
C HIS A 440 26.96 -0.98 18.85
N VAL A 441 26.40 -1.43 19.97
CA VAL A 441 25.07 -2.07 19.98
C VAL A 441 23.99 -1.05 20.35
N LEU A 442 22.99 -0.93 19.49
CA LEU A 442 21.77 -0.14 19.68
C LEU A 442 20.57 -1.09 19.88
N TYR A 443 19.97 -1.05 21.04
CA TYR A 443 18.76 -1.80 21.34
C TYR A 443 17.51 -1.01 20.88
N LEU A 444 16.60 -1.72 20.20
CA LEU A 444 15.40 -1.16 19.57
C LEU A 444 14.19 -1.14 20.51
#